data_da6720e35fb9951151cdd5733b43e824
#
_entry.id   da6720e35fb9951151cdd5733b43e824
#
_cell.length_a   1.000
_cell.length_b   1.000
_cell.length_c   1.000
_cell.angle_alpha   90.00
_cell.angle_beta   90.00
_cell.angle_gamma   90.00
#
_symmetry.space_group_name_H-M   'P 1'
#
loop_
_entity.id
_entity.type
_entity.pdbx_description
1 polymer ?
#
loop_
_entity_poly.entity_id
_entity_poly.type
_entity_poly.pdbx_seq_one_letter_code
_entity_poly.pdbx_strand_id
1 'polypeptide(L)'
;YNAAVRSKPLVRTLYSLIYSILAVRRILRYRRRIVNFSADTENTSLGWLLFTIALAFPLFLTPVIVALASPYKALVTFLGAFPAIVIFIQLPVLCYYTVTHRYVLLMQTDATDTDSGTEITAGKIERQQLEEFMTSSKPYLKADLKITDLAGPLKTNRNYLSSFINTTYGMNFSQFINGYRLRELDALRADGKYIRLDNLELIHKAGFGSYHAYYRAKKQQDKLKLLPLDE
;
A
#
# COMPACT_ATOMS: atom_id res chain seq x y z
N TYR A 1 24.56 37.17 20.06
CA TYR A 1 25.08 35.77 20.09
C TYR A 1 24.11 34.82 20.79
N ASN A 2 23.50 35.23 21.90
CA ASN A 2 22.57 34.36 22.67
C ASN A 2 21.24 34.04 21.94
N ALA A 3 20.73 34.93 21.11
CA ALA A 3 19.47 34.71 20.37
C ALA A 3 19.63 33.63 19.28
N ALA A 4 20.75 33.65 18.55
CA ALA A 4 21.04 32.67 17.50
C ALA A 4 21.27 31.25 18.08
N VAL A 5 21.81 31.13 19.28
CA VAL A 5 22.00 29.84 19.98
C VAL A 5 20.64 29.28 20.47
N ARG A 6 19.75 30.13 20.98
CA ARG A 6 18.41 29.76 21.45
C ARG A 6 17.46 29.38 20.31
N SER A 7 17.64 29.93 19.11
CA SER A 7 16.77 29.60 17.96
C SER A 7 17.10 28.26 17.28
N LYS A 8 18.32 27.72 17.43
CA LYS A 8 18.76 26.46 16.79
C LYS A 8 17.82 25.27 17.05
N PRO A 9 17.39 24.96 18.29
CA PRO A 9 16.49 23.84 18.54
C PRO A 9 15.11 24.05 17.89
N LEU A 10 14.59 25.29 17.88
CA LEU A 10 13.32 25.60 17.25
C LEU A 10 13.37 25.44 15.72
N VAL A 11 14.41 25.94 15.08
CA VAL A 11 14.63 25.82 13.63
C VAL A 11 14.75 24.33 13.24
N ARG A 12 15.52 23.55 14.00
CA ARG A 12 15.68 22.10 13.77
C ARG A 12 14.33 21.37 13.90
N THR A 13 13.55 21.67 14.93
CA THR A 13 12.24 21.05 15.14
C THR A 13 11.26 21.40 14.02
N LEU A 14 11.21 22.68 13.61
CA LEU A 14 10.36 23.13 12.53
C LEU A 14 10.70 22.42 11.20
N TYR A 15 12.00 22.34 10.88
CA TYR A 15 12.50 21.66 9.69
C TYR A 15 12.09 20.18 9.68
N SER A 16 12.31 19.48 10.80
CA SER A 16 11.95 18.07 10.95
C SER A 16 10.44 17.82 10.81
N LEU A 17 9.64 18.73 11.33
CA LEU A 17 8.18 18.67 11.26
C LEU A 17 7.67 18.84 9.83
N ILE A 18 8.22 19.81 9.10
CA ILE A 18 7.90 20.02 7.67
C ILE A 18 8.21 18.76 6.86
N TYR A 19 9.42 18.18 7.02
CA TYR A 19 9.80 16.98 6.31
C TYR A 19 8.95 15.77 6.66
N SER A 20 8.54 15.61 7.93
CA SER A 20 7.63 14.55 8.35
C SER A 20 6.26 14.69 7.71
N ILE A 21 5.71 15.90 7.65
CA ILE A 21 4.42 16.16 6.97
C ILE A 21 4.52 15.84 5.47
N LEU A 22 5.62 16.26 4.82
CA LEU A 22 5.84 15.96 3.39
C LEU A 22 5.97 14.46 3.14
N ALA A 23 6.71 13.75 4.00
CA ALA A 23 6.86 12.29 3.91
C ALA A 23 5.51 11.57 4.07
N VAL A 24 4.71 11.92 5.09
CA VAL A 24 3.37 11.35 5.29
C VAL A 24 2.47 11.64 4.08
N ARG A 25 2.44 12.88 3.58
CA ARG A 25 1.66 13.23 2.37
C ARG A 25 2.10 12.41 1.15
N ARG A 26 3.41 12.18 0.98
CA ARG A 26 3.95 11.37 -0.13
C ARG A 26 3.53 9.91 -0.01
N ILE A 27 3.60 9.32 1.20
CA ILE A 27 3.18 7.95 1.47
C ILE A 27 1.68 7.77 1.23
N LEU A 28 0.84 8.69 1.72
CA LEU A 28 -0.60 8.63 1.53
C LEU A 28 -0.98 8.75 0.05
N ARG A 29 -0.28 9.59 -0.71
CA ARG A 29 -0.46 9.72 -2.17
C ARG A 29 -0.05 8.42 -2.89
N TYR A 30 1.06 7.81 -2.49
CA TYR A 30 1.53 6.53 -3.02
C TYR A 30 0.53 5.41 -2.73
N ARG A 31 0.01 5.30 -1.51
CA ARG A 31 -1.01 4.30 -1.15
C ARG A 31 -2.26 4.37 -2.03
N ARG A 32 -2.70 5.57 -2.38
CA ARG A 32 -3.84 5.74 -3.31
C ARG A 32 -3.54 5.23 -4.71
N ARG A 33 -2.31 5.36 -5.18
CA ARG A 33 -1.91 4.89 -6.51
C ARG A 33 -1.76 3.37 -6.58
N ILE A 34 -1.22 2.75 -5.53
CA ILE A 34 -0.90 1.32 -5.55
C ILE A 34 -2.12 0.42 -5.72
N VAL A 35 -3.28 0.87 -5.26
CA VAL A 35 -4.57 0.15 -5.39
C VAL A 35 -4.98 -0.03 -6.86
N ASN A 36 -4.47 0.82 -7.74
CA ASN A 36 -4.69 0.73 -9.20
C ASN A 36 -3.67 -0.20 -9.90
N PHE A 37 -2.66 -0.71 -9.18
CA PHE A 37 -1.57 -1.49 -9.77
C PHE A 37 -1.51 -2.93 -9.33
N SER A 38 -1.87 -3.22 -8.09
CA SER A 38 -1.71 -4.54 -7.49
C SER A 38 -3.02 -5.01 -6.87
N ALA A 39 -3.34 -6.28 -7.10
CA ALA A 39 -4.44 -6.95 -6.42
C ALA A 39 -4.10 -7.22 -4.95
N ASP A 40 -2.82 -7.48 -4.63
CA ASP A 40 -2.32 -7.62 -3.27
C ASP A 40 -1.87 -6.28 -2.71
N THR A 41 -2.78 -5.62 -1.98
CA THR A 41 -2.51 -4.34 -1.30
C THR A 41 -1.86 -4.53 0.07
N GLU A 42 -1.76 -5.76 0.58
CA GLU A 42 -1.20 -6.03 1.90
C GLU A 42 0.33 -5.95 1.89
N ASN A 43 0.97 -6.69 1.01
CA ASN A 43 2.43 -6.72 0.90
C ASN A 43 3.01 -5.42 0.32
N THR A 44 2.19 -4.65 -0.40
CA THR A 44 2.58 -3.38 -1.00
C THR A 44 2.22 -2.16 -0.15
N SER A 45 1.53 -2.35 0.99
CA SER A 45 1.17 -1.24 1.86
C SER A 45 2.38 -0.70 2.62
N LEU A 46 2.67 0.60 2.48
CA LEU A 46 3.69 1.31 3.27
C LEU A 46 3.21 1.66 4.69
N GLY A 47 2.31 0.83 5.27
CA GLY A 47 1.79 1.05 6.62
C GLY A 47 2.87 1.05 7.69
N TRP A 48 3.84 0.15 7.57
CA TRP A 48 5.00 0.07 8.44
C TRP A 48 5.83 1.37 8.44
N LEU A 49 5.94 2.04 7.29
CA LEU A 49 6.68 3.30 7.18
C LEU A 49 5.97 4.44 7.90
N LEU A 50 4.63 4.47 7.88
CA LEU A 50 3.86 5.42 8.69
C LEU A 50 4.05 5.15 10.18
N PHE A 51 4.11 3.89 10.59
CA PHE A 51 4.40 3.51 11.97
C PHE A 51 5.80 3.97 12.41
N THR A 52 6.83 3.78 11.57
CA THR A 52 8.20 4.25 11.89
C THR A 52 8.28 5.78 11.97
N ILE A 53 7.55 6.52 11.12
CA ILE A 53 7.47 7.99 11.20
C ILE A 53 6.76 8.41 12.50
N ALA A 54 5.67 7.76 12.87
CA ALA A 54 4.95 8.03 14.12
C ALA A 54 5.83 7.77 15.35
N LEU A 55 6.62 6.69 15.34
CA LEU A 55 7.57 6.37 16.40
C LEU A 55 8.72 7.39 16.50
N ALA A 56 9.13 7.97 15.36
CA ALA A 56 10.15 9.01 15.33
C ALA A 56 9.62 10.41 15.76
N PHE A 57 8.31 10.62 15.80
CA PHE A 57 7.72 11.93 16.10
C PHE A 57 8.19 12.53 17.43
N PRO A 58 8.25 11.80 18.57
CA PRO A 58 8.77 12.32 19.84
C PRO A 58 10.20 12.83 19.76
N LEU A 59 11.04 12.25 18.87
CA LEU A 59 12.44 12.67 18.70
C LEU A 59 12.56 14.11 18.21
N PHE A 60 11.58 14.58 17.43
CA PHE A 60 11.59 15.96 16.92
C PHE A 60 11.30 16.99 18.00
N LEU A 61 10.56 16.64 19.05
CA LEU A 61 10.23 17.49 20.17
C LEU A 61 11.32 17.50 21.24
N THR A 62 12.17 16.48 21.30
CA THR A 62 13.23 16.33 22.33
C THR A 62 14.12 17.56 22.46
N PRO A 63 14.62 18.22 21.39
CA PRO A 63 15.48 19.39 21.54
C PRO A 63 14.78 20.58 22.22
N VAL A 64 13.49 20.75 21.98
CA VAL A 64 12.69 21.82 22.61
C VAL A 64 12.43 21.48 24.07
N ILE A 65 12.05 20.24 24.36
CA ILE A 65 11.80 19.75 25.72
C ILE A 65 13.07 19.86 26.58
N VAL A 66 14.23 19.46 26.05
CA VAL A 66 15.54 19.58 26.72
C VAL A 66 15.88 21.07 26.97
N ALA A 67 15.62 21.95 26.01
CA ALA A 67 15.86 23.39 26.18
C ALA A 67 15.00 23.99 27.29
N LEU A 68 13.72 23.57 27.38
CA LEU A 68 12.82 24.02 28.46
C LEU A 68 13.18 23.41 29.83
N ALA A 69 13.67 22.17 29.84
CA ALA A 69 14.09 21.45 31.04
C ALA A 69 15.48 21.89 31.53
N SER A 70 16.17 22.78 30.85
CA SER A 70 17.55 23.19 31.12
C SER A 70 17.88 23.54 32.60
N PRO A 71 16.94 24.07 33.43
CA PRO A 71 17.19 24.32 34.85
C PRO A 71 17.35 23.02 35.66
N TYR A 72 16.84 21.88 35.15
CA TYR A 72 16.80 20.62 35.88
C TYR A 72 17.81 19.60 35.30
N LYS A 73 19.06 19.61 35.78
CA LYS A 73 20.15 18.79 35.24
C LYS A 73 19.83 17.29 35.14
N ALA A 74 19.22 16.70 36.18
CA ALA A 74 18.85 15.28 36.17
C ALA A 74 17.83 14.95 35.09
N LEU A 75 16.84 15.82 34.89
CA LEU A 75 15.81 15.65 33.85
C LEU A 75 16.40 15.81 32.45
N VAL A 76 17.31 16.74 32.24
CA VAL A 76 18.03 16.93 30.97
C VAL A 76 18.84 15.68 30.59
N THR A 77 19.54 15.06 31.55
CA THR A 77 20.30 13.83 31.31
C THR A 77 19.40 12.69 30.93
N PHE A 78 18.28 12.51 31.65
CA PHE A 78 17.29 11.47 31.35
C PHE A 78 16.64 11.66 29.96
N LEU A 79 16.16 12.85 29.67
CA LEU A 79 15.55 13.20 28.38
C LEU A 79 16.57 13.11 27.22
N GLY A 80 17.84 13.37 27.47
CA GLY A 80 18.90 13.25 26.48
C GLY A 80 19.21 11.81 26.07
N ALA A 81 18.98 10.83 26.95
CA ALA A 81 19.15 9.40 26.66
C ALA A 81 17.96 8.81 25.85
N PHE A 82 16.78 9.42 25.97
CA PHE A 82 15.55 8.92 25.32
C PHE A 82 15.69 8.75 23.79
N PRO A 83 16.25 9.69 23.02
CA PRO A 83 16.46 9.52 21.58
C PRO A 83 17.31 8.29 21.23
N ALA A 84 18.34 7.99 22.00
CA ALA A 84 19.20 6.84 21.75
C ALA A 84 18.42 5.52 21.89
N ILE A 85 17.56 5.41 22.90
CA ILE A 85 16.71 4.24 23.11
C ILE A 85 15.74 4.05 21.94
N VAL A 86 15.07 5.15 21.50
CA VAL A 86 14.12 5.09 20.38
C VAL A 86 14.82 4.68 19.08
N ILE A 87 16.00 5.24 18.78
CA ILE A 87 16.79 4.90 17.59
C ILE A 87 17.23 3.44 17.64
N PHE A 88 17.66 2.96 18.82
CA PHE A 88 18.09 1.57 19.01
C PHE A 88 16.99 0.55 18.72
N ILE A 89 15.74 0.88 19.05
CA ILE A 89 14.56 0.05 18.73
C ILE A 89 14.15 0.23 17.27
N GLN A 90 14.16 1.45 16.76
CA GLN A 90 13.65 1.79 15.42
C GLN A 90 14.53 1.23 14.31
N LEU A 91 15.86 1.22 14.48
CA LEU A 91 16.78 0.78 13.43
C LEU A 91 16.60 -0.70 13.04
N PRO A 92 16.56 -1.68 13.99
CA PRO A 92 16.27 -3.07 13.66
C PRO A 92 14.91 -3.28 13.01
N VAL A 93 13.87 -2.55 13.46
CA VAL A 93 12.53 -2.60 12.89
C VAL A 93 12.58 -2.14 11.44
N LEU A 94 13.23 -1.03 11.14
CA LEU A 94 13.40 -0.50 9.80
C LEU A 94 14.18 -1.47 8.90
N CYS A 95 15.29 -2.04 9.39
CA CYS A 95 16.06 -3.05 8.66
C CYS A 95 15.23 -4.29 8.36
N TYR A 96 14.50 -4.82 9.33
CA TYR A 96 13.61 -5.98 9.14
C TYR A 96 12.59 -5.73 8.03
N TYR A 97 11.85 -4.62 8.10
CA TYR A 97 10.82 -4.30 7.09
C TYR A 97 11.43 -4.01 5.73
N THR A 98 12.59 -3.37 5.65
CA THR A 98 13.27 -3.08 4.37
C THR A 98 13.73 -4.36 3.68
N VAL A 99 14.22 -5.33 4.44
CA VAL A 99 14.65 -6.63 3.89
C VAL A 99 13.45 -7.49 3.49
N THR A 100 12.41 -7.53 4.33
CA THR A 100 11.23 -8.38 4.10
C THR A 100 10.34 -7.85 2.98
N HIS A 101 10.22 -6.51 2.83
CA HIS A 101 9.37 -5.88 1.82
C HIS A 101 10.18 -5.33 0.62
N ARG A 102 11.04 -6.14 0.04
CA ARG A 102 11.87 -5.81 -1.15
C ARG A 102 11.08 -5.26 -2.35
N TYR A 103 9.80 -5.53 -2.43
CA TYR A 103 8.96 -5.27 -3.61
C TYR A 103 8.63 -3.79 -3.84
N VAL A 104 8.72 -2.96 -2.81
CA VAL A 104 8.36 -1.53 -2.89
C VAL A 104 9.33 -0.74 -3.76
N LEU A 105 10.61 -1.07 -3.74
CA LEU A 105 11.65 -0.36 -4.51
C LEU A 105 11.64 -0.73 -6.01
N LEU A 106 11.32 -1.97 -6.35
CA LEU A 106 11.29 -2.44 -7.75
C LEU A 106 10.12 -1.84 -8.54
N MET A 107 8.99 -1.52 -7.89
CA MET A 107 7.86 -0.87 -8.57
C MET A 107 8.14 0.57 -9.00
N GLN A 108 9.11 1.25 -8.38
CA GLN A 108 9.44 2.64 -8.74
C GLN A 108 10.32 2.70 -10.00
N THR A 109 11.13 1.69 -10.25
CA THR A 109 11.96 1.56 -11.45
C THR A 109 11.08 1.31 -12.68
N ASP A 110 10.09 0.42 -12.58
CA ASP A 110 9.16 0.15 -13.69
C ASP A 110 8.21 1.33 -13.99
N ALA A 111 8.05 2.27 -13.05
CA ALA A 111 7.20 3.45 -13.24
C ALA A 111 7.90 4.59 -13.98
N THR A 112 9.24 4.61 -14.01
CA THR A 112 10.05 5.63 -14.68
C THR A 112 10.47 5.23 -16.09
N ASP A 113 10.53 3.92 -16.38
CA ASP A 113 11.07 3.44 -17.65
C ASP A 113 10.02 3.33 -18.78
N THR A 114 8.74 3.63 -18.52
CA THR A 114 7.69 3.49 -19.55
C THR A 114 7.15 4.84 -20.07
N ASP A 115 7.80 5.97 -19.72
CA ASP A 115 7.45 7.27 -20.32
C ASP A 115 8.37 7.62 -21.51
N SER A 116 9.27 6.71 -21.90
CA SER A 116 10.05 6.82 -23.13
C SER A 116 9.38 6.05 -24.27
N GLY A 117 8.42 6.72 -24.93
CA GLY A 117 8.34 6.76 -26.39
C GLY A 117 8.23 5.43 -27.15
N THR A 118 7.51 4.42 -26.66
CA THR A 118 6.93 3.45 -27.58
C THR A 118 5.42 3.64 -27.52
N GLU A 119 4.88 4.39 -28.45
CA GLU A 119 3.47 4.30 -28.87
C GLU A 119 3.25 2.86 -29.36
N ILE A 120 3.11 1.92 -28.40
CA ILE A 120 2.31 0.74 -28.68
C ILE A 120 0.93 1.32 -28.86
N THR A 121 0.45 1.33 -30.11
CA THR A 121 -0.94 1.63 -30.43
C THR A 121 -1.77 0.76 -29.52
N ALA A 122 -2.18 1.32 -28.35
CA ALA A 122 -2.90 0.58 -27.33
C ALA A 122 -4.21 0.14 -27.98
N GLY A 123 -4.32 -1.15 -28.28
CA GLY A 123 -5.52 -1.71 -28.86
C GLY A 123 -6.70 -1.34 -27.98
N LYS A 124 -7.78 -0.86 -28.57
CA LYS A 124 -9.00 -0.56 -27.85
C LYS A 124 -9.52 -1.88 -27.28
N ILE A 125 -9.47 -2.04 -25.96
CA ILE A 125 -9.98 -3.24 -25.28
C ILE A 125 -11.50 -3.12 -25.23
N GLU A 126 -12.19 -4.20 -25.63
CA GLU A 126 -13.61 -4.35 -25.43
C GLU A 126 -13.89 -5.03 -24.09
N ARG A 127 -15.04 -4.69 -23.50
CA ARG A 127 -15.48 -5.28 -22.23
C ARG A 127 -15.55 -6.81 -22.32
N GLN A 128 -16.10 -7.33 -23.43
CA GLN A 128 -16.24 -8.76 -23.66
C GLN A 128 -14.88 -9.47 -23.70
N GLN A 129 -13.87 -8.88 -24.34
CA GLN A 129 -12.51 -9.43 -24.43
C GLN A 129 -11.85 -9.55 -23.05
N LEU A 130 -12.00 -8.53 -22.19
CA LEU A 130 -11.49 -8.58 -20.83
C LEU A 130 -12.20 -9.65 -19.99
N GLU A 131 -13.54 -9.72 -20.06
CA GLU A 131 -14.33 -10.69 -19.29
C GLU A 131 -14.04 -12.14 -19.74
N GLU A 132 -13.88 -12.37 -21.04
CA GLU A 132 -13.50 -13.67 -21.61
C GLU A 132 -12.10 -14.08 -21.16
N PHE A 133 -11.13 -13.18 -21.19
CA PHE A 133 -9.78 -13.43 -20.69
C PHE A 133 -9.78 -13.77 -19.19
N MET A 134 -10.54 -13.01 -18.39
CA MET A 134 -10.65 -13.27 -16.95
C MET A 134 -11.29 -14.61 -16.64
N THR A 135 -12.26 -15.06 -17.44
CA THR A 135 -12.98 -16.32 -17.23
C THR A 135 -12.19 -17.53 -17.73
N SER A 136 -11.55 -17.42 -18.91
CA SER A 136 -10.82 -18.50 -19.55
C SER A 136 -9.48 -18.78 -18.87
N SER A 137 -8.69 -17.73 -18.64
CA SER A 137 -7.33 -17.85 -18.09
C SER A 137 -7.25 -17.78 -16.57
N LYS A 138 -8.30 -17.30 -15.91
CA LYS A 138 -8.42 -17.11 -14.45
C LYS A 138 -7.17 -16.48 -13.81
N PRO A 139 -6.63 -15.38 -14.36
CA PRO A 139 -5.39 -14.80 -13.87
C PRO A 139 -5.51 -14.29 -12.41
N TYR A 140 -6.73 -14.04 -11.94
CA TYR A 140 -7.02 -13.60 -10.57
C TYR A 140 -6.62 -14.62 -9.48
N LEU A 141 -6.39 -15.89 -9.86
CA LEU A 141 -5.92 -16.91 -8.92
C LEU A 141 -4.46 -16.70 -8.48
N LYS A 142 -3.69 -15.91 -9.23
CA LYS A 142 -2.34 -15.50 -8.84
C LYS A 142 -2.42 -14.45 -7.73
N ALA A 143 -1.92 -14.75 -6.53
CA ALA A 143 -2.07 -13.90 -5.34
C ALA A 143 -1.42 -12.51 -5.51
N ASP A 144 -0.22 -12.46 -6.13
CA ASP A 144 0.56 -11.24 -6.39
C ASP A 144 0.30 -10.61 -7.77
N LEU A 145 -0.88 -10.85 -8.36
CA LEU A 145 -1.27 -10.36 -9.68
C LEU A 145 -1.13 -8.84 -9.77
N LYS A 146 -0.43 -8.40 -10.81
CA LYS A 146 -0.26 -6.98 -11.18
C LYS A 146 -1.02 -6.67 -12.46
N ILE A 147 -1.40 -5.40 -12.63
CA ILE A 147 -2.08 -4.95 -13.85
C ILE A 147 -1.22 -5.15 -15.11
N THR A 148 0.10 -5.10 -14.98
CA THR A 148 1.05 -5.38 -16.06
C THR A 148 0.96 -6.81 -16.57
N ASP A 149 0.61 -7.76 -15.71
CA ASP A 149 0.47 -9.18 -16.07
C ASP A 149 -0.74 -9.40 -17.00
N LEU A 150 -1.75 -8.53 -16.94
CA LEU A 150 -2.90 -8.54 -17.85
C LEU A 150 -2.67 -7.70 -19.10
N ALA A 151 -1.94 -6.60 -18.97
CA ALA A 151 -1.75 -5.64 -20.07
C ALA A 151 -1.04 -6.29 -21.28
N GLY A 152 -0.04 -7.15 -21.04
CA GLY A 152 0.69 -7.85 -22.11
C GLY A 152 -0.20 -8.77 -22.96
N PRO A 153 -0.87 -9.78 -22.36
CA PRO A 153 -1.80 -10.67 -23.09
C PRO A 153 -2.94 -9.93 -23.80
N LEU A 154 -3.44 -8.82 -23.20
CA LEU A 154 -4.50 -7.99 -23.78
C LEU A 154 -3.99 -6.98 -24.82
N LYS A 155 -2.69 -7.00 -25.15
CA LYS A 155 -2.04 -6.10 -26.14
C LYS A 155 -2.33 -4.62 -25.87
N THR A 156 -2.25 -4.23 -24.60
CA THR A 156 -2.52 -2.87 -24.15
C THR A 156 -1.46 -2.38 -23.17
N ASN A 157 -1.57 -1.15 -22.74
CA ASN A 157 -0.71 -0.62 -21.70
C ASN A 157 -1.43 -0.51 -20.34
N ARG A 158 -0.63 -0.46 -19.28
CA ARG A 158 -1.07 -0.38 -17.89
C ARG A 158 -2.04 0.78 -17.63
N ASN A 159 -1.71 1.96 -18.14
CA ASN A 159 -2.47 3.19 -17.90
C ASN A 159 -3.86 3.11 -18.55
N TYR A 160 -3.90 2.63 -19.79
CA TYR A 160 -5.15 2.41 -20.51
C TYR A 160 -6.03 1.37 -19.80
N LEU A 161 -5.47 0.20 -19.44
CA LEU A 161 -6.21 -0.85 -18.75
C LEU A 161 -6.77 -0.38 -17.40
N SER A 162 -5.98 0.36 -16.61
CA SER A 162 -6.43 0.95 -15.35
C SER A 162 -7.58 1.94 -15.56
N SER A 163 -7.45 2.82 -16.56
CA SER A 163 -8.52 3.78 -16.92
C SER A 163 -9.77 3.06 -17.41
N PHE A 164 -9.62 2.05 -18.27
CA PHE A 164 -10.72 1.24 -18.79
C PHE A 164 -11.50 0.54 -17.66
N ILE A 165 -10.82 -0.11 -16.72
CA ILE A 165 -11.48 -0.74 -15.58
C ILE A 165 -12.23 0.30 -14.73
N ASN A 166 -11.60 1.44 -14.45
CA ASN A 166 -12.23 2.49 -13.65
C ASN A 166 -13.49 3.07 -14.34
N THR A 167 -13.44 3.32 -15.65
CA THR A 167 -14.56 3.92 -16.39
C THR A 167 -15.67 2.92 -16.70
N THR A 168 -15.32 1.67 -17.01
CA THR A 168 -16.30 0.65 -17.44
C THR A 168 -17.00 0.00 -16.25
N TYR A 169 -16.28 -0.23 -15.14
CA TYR A 169 -16.81 -0.96 -13.99
C TYR A 169 -16.99 -0.09 -12.74
N GLY A 170 -16.58 1.19 -12.76
CA GLY A 170 -16.66 2.08 -11.60
C GLY A 170 -15.78 1.69 -10.42
N MET A 171 -14.76 0.85 -10.63
CA MET A 171 -13.93 0.30 -9.57
C MET A 171 -12.44 0.29 -9.95
N ASN A 172 -11.54 0.27 -8.96
CA ASN A 172 -10.11 0.16 -9.22
C ASN A 172 -9.70 -1.29 -9.49
N PHE A 173 -8.46 -1.47 -9.99
CA PHE A 173 -7.93 -2.79 -10.36
C PHE A 173 -8.02 -3.81 -9.21
N SER A 174 -7.63 -3.42 -7.98
CA SER A 174 -7.70 -4.32 -6.84
C SER A 174 -9.14 -4.76 -6.52
N GLN A 175 -10.10 -3.84 -6.58
CA GLN A 175 -11.52 -4.16 -6.39
C GLN A 175 -12.04 -5.10 -7.48
N PHE A 176 -11.67 -4.84 -8.74
CA PHE A 176 -12.04 -5.65 -9.89
C PHE A 176 -11.56 -7.10 -9.73
N ILE A 177 -10.27 -7.30 -9.44
CA ILE A 177 -9.70 -8.63 -9.21
C ILE A 177 -10.30 -9.31 -7.99
N ASN A 178 -10.46 -8.59 -6.88
CA ASN A 178 -11.03 -9.17 -5.67
C ASN A 178 -12.51 -9.58 -5.85
N GLY A 179 -13.25 -8.91 -6.73
CA GLY A 179 -14.59 -9.33 -7.12
C GLY A 179 -14.62 -10.70 -7.79
N TYR A 180 -13.65 -11.00 -8.66
CA TYR A 180 -13.49 -12.33 -9.26
C TYR A 180 -13.09 -13.38 -8.23
N ARG A 181 -12.14 -13.06 -7.34
CA ARG A 181 -11.69 -13.97 -6.28
C ARG A 181 -12.80 -14.33 -5.30
N LEU A 182 -13.66 -13.39 -4.94
CA LEU A 182 -14.79 -13.65 -4.05
C LEU A 182 -15.81 -14.58 -4.71
N ARG A 183 -16.12 -14.36 -6.00
CA ARG A 183 -17.00 -15.26 -6.77
C ARG A 183 -16.41 -16.66 -6.90
N GLU A 184 -15.12 -16.79 -7.16
CA GLU A 184 -14.42 -18.08 -7.21
C GLU A 184 -14.47 -18.79 -5.85
N LEU A 185 -14.27 -18.06 -4.75
CA LEU A 185 -14.37 -18.61 -3.39
C LEU A 185 -15.76 -19.15 -3.09
N ASP A 186 -16.80 -18.43 -3.51
CA ASP A 186 -18.19 -18.86 -3.33
C ASP A 186 -18.47 -20.11 -4.19
N ALA A 187 -17.94 -20.18 -5.41
CA ALA A 187 -18.02 -21.37 -6.25
C ALA A 187 -17.29 -22.58 -5.64
N LEU A 188 -16.08 -22.39 -5.11
CA LEU A 188 -15.32 -23.45 -4.43
C LEU A 188 -16.04 -23.98 -3.17
N ARG A 189 -16.72 -23.12 -2.44
CA ARG A 189 -17.53 -23.51 -1.27
C ARG A 189 -18.77 -24.29 -1.62
N ALA A 190 -19.37 -24.01 -2.79
CA ALA A 190 -20.55 -24.70 -3.28
C ALA A 190 -20.20 -26.09 -3.89
N ASP A 191 -18.95 -26.29 -4.30
CA ASP A 191 -18.49 -27.53 -4.91
C ASP A 191 -18.18 -28.57 -3.82
N GLY A 192 -18.95 -29.66 -3.79
CA GLY A 192 -18.79 -30.78 -2.85
C GLY A 192 -17.39 -31.43 -2.85
N LYS A 193 -16.62 -31.24 -3.94
CA LYS A 193 -15.22 -31.72 -4.05
C LYS A 193 -14.29 -31.10 -2.99
N TYR A 194 -14.60 -29.89 -2.57
CA TYR A 194 -13.75 -29.10 -1.66
C TYR A 194 -14.28 -29.04 -0.22
N ILE A 195 -15.32 -29.81 0.11
CA ILE A 195 -15.99 -29.80 1.42
C ILE A 195 -15.05 -30.17 2.59
N ARG A 196 -13.94 -30.87 2.32
CA ARG A 196 -12.94 -31.26 3.32
C ARG A 196 -11.81 -30.26 3.53
N LEU A 197 -11.74 -29.21 2.69
CA LEU A 197 -10.69 -28.21 2.80
C LEU A 197 -11.03 -27.20 3.91
N ASP A 198 -9.99 -26.78 4.62
CA ASP A 198 -10.13 -25.67 5.56
C ASP A 198 -10.45 -24.37 4.83
N ASN A 199 -11.15 -23.47 5.54
CA ASN A 199 -11.54 -22.17 4.99
C ASN A 199 -10.34 -21.33 4.52
N LEU A 200 -9.18 -21.45 5.17
CA LEU A 200 -7.95 -20.75 4.76
C LEU A 200 -7.40 -21.31 3.44
N GLU A 201 -7.46 -22.63 3.26
CA GLU A 201 -7.04 -23.27 2.01
C GLU A 201 -7.93 -22.86 0.83
N LEU A 202 -9.25 -22.75 1.05
CA LEU A 202 -10.19 -22.25 0.04
C LEU A 202 -9.89 -20.78 -0.34
N ILE A 203 -9.59 -19.94 0.65
CA ILE A 203 -9.22 -18.55 0.43
C ILE A 203 -7.94 -18.44 -0.44
N HIS A 204 -6.92 -19.26 -0.16
CA HIS A 204 -5.70 -19.30 -0.97
C HIS A 204 -5.97 -19.84 -2.38
N LYS A 205 -6.79 -20.88 -2.53
CA LYS A 205 -7.19 -21.42 -3.85
C LYS A 205 -7.95 -20.39 -4.69
N ALA A 206 -8.73 -19.53 -4.06
CA ALA A 206 -9.41 -18.42 -4.73
C ALA A 206 -8.47 -17.25 -5.12
N GLY A 207 -7.15 -17.34 -4.81
CA GLY A 207 -6.14 -16.39 -5.19
C GLY A 207 -5.86 -15.29 -4.16
N PHE A 208 -6.39 -15.36 -2.94
CA PHE A 208 -6.03 -14.44 -1.88
C PHE A 208 -4.70 -14.83 -1.24
N GLY A 209 -3.79 -13.87 -1.05
CA GLY A 209 -2.51 -14.11 -0.40
C GLY A 209 -2.60 -14.33 1.11
N SER A 210 -3.69 -13.85 1.77
CA SER A 210 -3.92 -14.01 3.21
C SER A 210 -5.40 -13.90 3.57
N TYR A 211 -5.75 -14.37 4.79
CA TYR A 211 -7.08 -14.18 5.36
C TYR A 211 -7.44 -12.70 5.51
N HIS A 212 -6.48 -11.86 5.86
CA HIS A 212 -6.70 -10.41 6.01
C HIS A 212 -7.02 -9.74 4.66
N ALA A 213 -6.38 -10.18 3.56
CA ALA A 213 -6.68 -9.69 2.22
C ALA A 213 -8.13 -10.04 1.83
N TYR A 214 -8.54 -11.29 2.04
CA TYR A 214 -9.93 -11.73 1.85
C TYR A 214 -10.92 -10.92 2.69
N TYR A 215 -10.67 -10.78 3.99
CA TYR A 215 -11.59 -10.07 4.89
C TYR A 215 -11.81 -8.61 4.48
N ARG A 216 -10.74 -7.92 4.07
CA ARG A 216 -10.83 -6.55 3.55
C ARG A 216 -11.62 -6.47 2.25
N ALA A 217 -11.37 -7.40 1.31
CA ALA A 217 -12.09 -7.48 0.05
C ALA A 217 -13.59 -7.69 0.28
N LYS A 218 -13.96 -8.63 1.16
CA LYS A 218 -15.34 -8.90 1.55
C LYS A 218 -16.02 -7.68 2.17
N LYS A 219 -15.38 -7.07 3.16
CA LYS A 219 -15.89 -5.85 3.83
C LYS A 219 -16.10 -4.70 2.83
N GLN A 220 -15.21 -4.57 1.85
CA GLN A 220 -15.33 -3.54 0.81
C GLN A 220 -16.49 -3.83 -0.14
N GLN A 221 -16.68 -5.09 -0.54
CA GLN A 221 -17.81 -5.51 -1.37
C GLN A 221 -19.15 -5.30 -0.65
N ASP A 222 -19.23 -5.65 0.63
CA ASP A 222 -20.43 -5.45 1.44
C ASP A 222 -20.79 -3.97 1.56
N LYS A 223 -19.80 -3.08 1.70
CA LYS A 223 -20.02 -1.62 1.66
C LYS A 223 -20.58 -1.14 0.33
N LEU A 224 -20.08 -1.65 -0.79
CA LEU A 224 -20.55 -1.27 -2.13
C LEU A 224 -22.01 -1.73 -2.37
N LYS A 225 -22.40 -2.88 -1.81
CA LYS A 225 -23.79 -3.37 -1.87
C LYS A 225 -24.77 -2.58 -0.98
N LEU A 226 -24.27 -1.89 0.05
CA LEU A 226 -25.07 -1.10 0.98
C LEU A 226 -25.24 0.37 0.54
N LEU A 227 -24.48 0.84 -0.45
CA LEU A 227 -24.70 2.15 -1.04
C LEU A 227 -25.94 2.05 -1.96
N PRO A 228 -26.99 2.86 -1.75
CA PRO A 228 -28.10 2.91 -2.69
C PRO A 228 -27.52 3.25 -4.07
N LEU A 229 -27.90 2.47 -5.06
CA LEU A 229 -27.68 2.84 -6.47
C LEU A 229 -28.57 4.08 -6.67
N ASP A 230 -27.93 5.26 -6.65
CA ASP A 230 -28.61 6.47 -7.10
C ASP A 230 -29.02 6.22 -8.56
N GLU A 231 -30.33 6.17 -8.80
CA GLU A 231 -30.98 6.04 -10.09
C GLU A 231 -30.74 7.27 -10.98
#